data_1a9828f8a5d723ccf2a463d984723856
#
_entry.id   1a9828f8a5d723ccf2a463d984723856
#
_cell.length_a   1.000
_cell.length_b   1.000
_cell.length_c   1.000
_cell.angle_alpha   90.00
_cell.angle_beta   90.00
_cell.angle_gamma   90.00
#
_symmetry.space_group_name_H-M   'P 1'
#
loop_
_entity.id
_entity.type
_entity.pdbx_description
1 polymer ?
#
loop_
_entity_poly.entity_id
_entity_poly.type
_entity_poly.pdbx_seq_one_letter_code
_entity_poly.pdbx_strand_id
1 'polypeptide(L)'
;MTYKAFDVPWTMDGYQILAARTIDGSLPESCIEAHALHGMVAELGEIHGIFQKLYQGHEMDDEHLKRELGDLLWFIAEFATSRHWLLSDVAETNIEKLRARYPSGFEAERSLHRKPDDD
;
A
#
# COMPACT_ATOMS: atom_id res chain seq x y z
N MET A 1 8.23 4.14 19.62
CA MET A 1 7.61 5.43 19.26
C MET A 1 6.12 5.21 19.07
N THR A 2 5.32 6.16 19.53
CA THR A 2 3.87 6.10 19.39
C THR A 2 3.39 7.29 18.55
N TYR A 3 2.23 7.13 17.93
CA TYR A 3 1.54 8.24 17.29
C TYR A 3 0.80 9.02 18.38
N LYS A 4 1.29 10.21 18.70
CA LYS A 4 0.90 10.96 19.90
C LYS A 4 -0.61 11.15 20.09
N ALA A 5 -1.35 11.38 19.00
CA ALA A 5 -2.78 11.69 19.09
C ALA A 5 -3.63 10.51 19.56
N PHE A 6 -3.15 9.27 19.39
CA PHE A 6 -3.95 8.08 19.61
C PHE A 6 -3.28 7.03 20.52
N ASP A 7 -2.07 7.31 21.00
CA ASP A 7 -1.29 6.39 21.83
C ASP A 7 -1.16 4.99 21.23
N VAL A 8 -0.95 4.93 19.91
CA VAL A 8 -0.77 3.69 19.16
C VAL A 8 0.70 3.59 18.73
N PRO A 9 1.35 2.41 18.88
CA PRO A 9 2.72 2.25 18.40
C PRO A 9 2.82 2.61 16.92
N TRP A 10 3.85 3.39 16.56
CA TRP A 10 4.04 3.83 15.19
C TRP A 10 4.80 2.75 14.40
N THR A 11 4.05 1.73 14.01
CA THR A 11 4.47 0.54 13.26
C THR A 11 3.51 0.35 12.09
N MET A 12 3.78 -0.59 11.21
CA MET A 12 2.84 -0.92 10.13
C MET A 12 1.48 -1.35 10.68
N ASP A 13 1.47 -2.17 11.73
CA ASP A 13 0.21 -2.63 12.33
C ASP A 13 -0.48 -1.50 13.11
N GLY A 14 0.29 -0.63 13.73
CA GLY A 14 -0.24 0.58 14.36
C GLY A 14 -0.92 1.50 13.36
N TYR A 15 -0.28 1.71 12.20
CA TYR A 15 -0.89 2.44 11.09
C TYR A 15 -2.20 1.76 10.65
N GLN A 16 -2.20 0.43 10.51
CA GLN A 16 -3.40 -0.31 10.09
C GLN A 16 -4.55 -0.13 11.07
N ILE A 17 -4.28 -0.13 12.37
CA ILE A 17 -5.28 0.14 13.41
C ILE A 17 -5.90 1.52 13.22
N LEU A 18 -5.06 2.53 12.99
CA LEU A 18 -5.52 3.91 12.79
C LEU A 18 -6.30 4.06 11.48
N ALA A 19 -5.83 3.43 10.41
CA ALA A 19 -6.53 3.44 9.13
C ALA A 19 -7.92 2.80 9.23
N ALA A 20 -8.04 1.71 9.99
CA ALA A 20 -9.31 0.99 10.17
C ALA A 20 -10.40 1.86 10.84
N ARG A 21 -10.03 2.91 11.56
CA ARG A 21 -11.00 3.82 12.19
C ARG A 21 -11.90 4.53 11.18
N THR A 22 -11.45 4.67 9.94
CA THR A 22 -12.19 5.37 8.89
C THR A 22 -12.79 4.44 7.84
N ILE A 23 -12.73 3.13 8.06
CA ILE A 23 -13.45 2.17 7.22
C ILE A 23 -14.95 2.30 7.52
N ASP A 24 -15.78 2.28 6.47
CA ASP A 24 -17.23 2.34 6.61
C ASP A 24 -17.76 1.02 7.20
N GLY A 25 -18.05 1.03 8.49
CA GLY A 25 -18.54 -0.15 9.21
C GLY A 25 -19.94 -0.59 8.84
N SER A 26 -20.67 0.20 8.03
CA SER A 26 -22.00 -0.18 7.53
C SER A 26 -21.95 -1.13 6.33
N LEU A 27 -20.79 -1.26 5.69
CA LEU A 27 -20.63 -2.15 4.54
C LEU A 27 -20.42 -3.60 4.98
N PRO A 28 -21.03 -4.58 4.26
CA PRO A 28 -20.65 -5.99 4.43
C PRO A 28 -19.17 -6.22 4.12
N GLU A 29 -18.53 -7.19 4.78
CA GLU A 29 -17.10 -7.48 4.59
C GLU A 29 -16.71 -7.69 3.12
N SER A 30 -17.55 -8.41 2.36
CA SER A 30 -17.30 -8.64 0.93
C SER A 30 -17.28 -7.34 0.13
N CYS A 31 -18.06 -6.34 0.54
CA CYS A 31 -18.08 -5.03 -0.10
C CYS A 31 -16.84 -4.21 0.28
N ILE A 32 -16.34 -4.38 1.51
CA ILE A 32 -15.11 -3.70 1.95
C ILE A 32 -13.92 -4.15 1.09
N GLU A 33 -13.81 -5.45 0.82
CA GLU A 33 -12.76 -5.99 -0.05
C GLU A 33 -12.81 -5.37 -1.45
N ALA A 34 -13.97 -5.36 -2.07
CA ALA A 34 -14.16 -4.77 -3.40
C ALA A 34 -13.91 -3.26 -3.39
N HIS A 35 -14.39 -2.57 -2.36
CA HIS A 35 -14.16 -1.14 -2.16
C HIS A 35 -12.67 -0.83 -2.11
N ALA A 36 -11.89 -1.63 -1.39
CA ALA A 36 -10.45 -1.45 -1.30
C ALA A 36 -9.76 -1.63 -2.66
N LEU A 37 -10.13 -2.68 -3.41
CA LEU A 37 -9.55 -2.93 -4.74
C LEU A 37 -9.84 -1.78 -5.70
N HIS A 38 -11.09 -1.33 -5.75
CA HIS A 38 -11.47 -0.21 -6.62
C HIS A 38 -10.78 1.08 -6.19
N GLY A 39 -10.64 1.29 -4.89
CA GLY A 39 -9.94 2.45 -4.34
C GLY A 39 -8.47 2.49 -4.73
N MET A 40 -7.77 1.34 -4.70
CA MET A 40 -6.37 1.26 -5.13
C MET A 40 -6.22 1.74 -6.58
N VAL A 41 -7.10 1.30 -7.48
CA VAL A 41 -7.05 1.69 -8.89
C VAL A 41 -7.36 3.18 -9.04
N ALA A 42 -8.36 3.67 -8.33
CA ALA A 42 -8.75 5.09 -8.39
C ALA A 42 -7.61 6.00 -7.91
N GLU A 43 -6.98 5.67 -6.79
CA GLU A 43 -5.87 6.47 -6.25
C GLU A 43 -4.63 6.40 -7.14
N LEU A 44 -4.34 5.24 -7.71
CA LEU A 44 -3.27 5.13 -8.68
C LEU A 44 -3.53 6.03 -9.89
N GLY A 45 -4.78 6.11 -10.34
CA GLY A 45 -5.19 7.03 -11.39
C GLY A 45 -4.99 8.50 -11.02
N GLU A 46 -5.29 8.88 -9.78
CA GLU A 46 -5.06 10.24 -9.27
C GLU A 46 -3.57 10.59 -9.29
N ILE A 47 -2.70 9.64 -8.90
CA ILE A 47 -1.25 9.81 -8.97
C ILE A 47 -0.81 10.03 -10.42
N HIS A 48 -1.29 9.19 -11.34
CA HIS A 48 -0.99 9.35 -12.77
C HIS A 48 -1.46 10.70 -13.30
N GLY A 49 -2.61 11.19 -12.83
CA GLY A 49 -3.13 12.49 -13.21
C GLY A 49 -2.19 13.64 -12.82
N ILE A 50 -1.55 13.54 -11.65
CA ILE A 50 -0.55 14.53 -11.21
C ILE A 50 0.61 14.58 -12.21
N PHE A 51 1.16 13.44 -12.60
CA PHE A 51 2.26 13.36 -13.56
C PHE A 51 1.84 13.79 -14.98
N GLN A 52 0.62 13.45 -15.37
CA GLN A 52 0.07 13.88 -16.67
C GLN A 52 0.05 15.41 -16.78
N LYS A 53 -0.33 16.09 -15.70
CA LYS A 53 -0.39 17.56 -15.65
C LYS A 53 0.98 18.22 -15.83
N LEU A 54 2.08 17.54 -15.49
CA LEU A 54 3.43 18.06 -15.72
C LEU A 54 3.67 18.29 -17.21
N TYR A 55 3.15 17.43 -18.07
CA TYR A 55 3.22 17.60 -19.53
C TYR A 55 2.42 18.80 -20.02
N GLN A 56 1.48 19.27 -19.21
CA GLN A 56 0.63 20.42 -19.52
C GLN A 56 1.17 21.72 -18.88
N GLY A 57 2.37 21.70 -18.30
CA GLY A 57 3.01 22.86 -17.73
C GLY A 57 2.75 23.10 -16.25
N HIS A 58 2.04 22.18 -15.54
CA HIS A 58 1.87 22.29 -14.11
C HIS A 58 3.16 21.92 -13.38
N GLU A 59 3.40 22.54 -12.24
CA GLU A 59 4.53 22.17 -11.38
C GLU A 59 4.15 21.00 -10.47
N MET A 60 5.15 20.23 -10.04
CA MET A 60 4.95 19.15 -9.08
C MET A 60 4.62 19.72 -7.70
N ASP A 61 3.54 19.24 -7.11
CA ASP A 61 3.19 19.47 -5.72
C ASP A 61 3.47 18.20 -4.92
N ASP A 62 4.63 18.17 -4.27
CA ASP A 62 5.08 16.98 -3.52
C ASP A 62 4.13 16.64 -2.37
N GLU A 63 3.54 17.63 -1.71
CA GLU A 63 2.60 17.36 -0.61
C GLU A 63 1.31 16.72 -1.12
N HIS A 64 0.82 17.17 -2.28
CA HIS A 64 -0.33 16.55 -2.91
C HIS A 64 -0.01 15.09 -3.32
N LEU A 65 1.13 14.86 -3.95
CA LEU A 65 1.58 13.52 -4.33
C LEU A 65 1.68 12.61 -3.10
N LYS A 66 2.24 13.11 -2.01
CA LYS A 66 2.36 12.36 -0.75
C LYS A 66 0.99 11.98 -0.19
N ARG A 67 0.01 12.89 -0.25
CA ARG A 67 -1.36 12.60 0.22
C ARG A 67 -2.01 11.52 -0.63
N GLU A 68 -1.88 11.58 -1.95
CA GLU A 68 -2.45 10.56 -2.83
C GLU A 68 -1.79 9.19 -2.64
N LEU A 69 -0.48 9.19 -2.41
CA LEU A 69 0.24 7.95 -2.09
C LEU A 69 -0.24 7.39 -0.75
N GLY A 70 -0.51 8.27 0.22
CA GLY A 70 -1.10 7.88 1.49
C GLY A 70 -2.48 7.27 1.33
N ASP A 71 -3.31 7.81 0.44
CA ASP A 71 -4.62 7.24 0.15
C ASP A 71 -4.51 5.84 -0.46
N LEU A 72 -3.55 5.63 -1.34
CA LEU A 72 -3.27 4.29 -1.88
C LEU A 72 -2.87 3.31 -0.76
N LEU A 73 -2.01 3.75 0.15
CA LEU A 73 -1.59 2.94 1.31
C LEU A 73 -2.80 2.62 2.21
N TRP A 74 -3.70 3.57 2.39
CA TRP A 74 -4.93 3.37 3.16
C TRP A 74 -5.78 2.24 2.58
N PHE A 75 -5.97 2.22 1.25
CA PHE A 75 -6.74 1.16 0.59
C PHE A 75 -6.04 -0.20 0.69
N ILE A 76 -4.72 -0.23 0.66
CA ILE A 76 -3.95 -1.47 0.90
C ILE A 76 -4.22 -1.98 2.32
N ALA A 77 -4.20 -1.08 3.31
CA ALA A 77 -4.50 -1.43 4.70
C ALA A 77 -5.95 -1.89 4.86
N GLU A 78 -6.90 -1.23 4.20
CA GLU A 78 -8.31 -1.64 4.20
C GLU A 78 -8.48 -3.06 3.65
N PHE A 79 -7.82 -3.36 2.54
CA PHE A 79 -7.86 -4.70 1.94
C PHE A 79 -7.32 -5.75 2.91
N ALA A 80 -6.16 -5.49 3.51
CA ALA A 80 -5.57 -6.41 4.48
C ALA A 80 -6.52 -6.64 5.65
N THR A 81 -7.14 -5.59 6.16
CA THR A 81 -8.13 -5.68 7.24
C THR A 81 -9.33 -6.52 6.84
N SER A 82 -9.84 -6.35 5.62
CA SER A 82 -10.97 -7.14 5.12
C SER A 82 -10.67 -8.64 5.02
N ARG A 83 -9.39 -8.99 4.83
CA ARG A 83 -8.91 -10.37 4.76
C ARG A 83 -8.44 -10.89 6.11
N HIS A 84 -8.53 -10.10 7.17
CA HIS A 84 -8.02 -10.42 8.51
C HIS A 84 -6.51 -10.68 8.52
N TRP A 85 -5.78 -9.98 7.64
CA TRP A 85 -4.33 -10.03 7.59
C TRP A 85 -3.74 -8.80 8.30
N LEU A 86 -2.64 -8.99 9.01
CA LEU A 86 -1.85 -7.87 9.48
C LEU A 86 -1.06 -7.26 8.32
N LEU A 87 -0.99 -5.95 8.28
CA LEU A 87 -0.21 -5.26 7.25
C LEU A 87 1.26 -5.65 7.32
N SER A 88 1.79 -5.89 8.54
CA SER A 88 3.14 -6.39 8.74
C SER A 88 3.36 -7.76 8.10
N ASP A 89 2.36 -8.64 8.12
CA ASP A 89 2.45 -9.96 7.48
C ASP A 89 2.54 -9.83 5.95
N VAL A 90 1.79 -8.90 5.39
CA VAL A 90 1.86 -8.62 3.94
C VAL A 90 3.26 -8.14 3.57
N ALA A 91 3.81 -7.22 4.36
CA ALA A 91 5.17 -6.69 4.15
C ALA A 91 6.22 -7.79 4.32
N GLU A 92 6.10 -8.61 5.36
CA GLU A 92 7.03 -9.71 5.63
C GLU A 92 7.02 -10.74 4.51
N THR A 93 5.84 -11.13 4.03
CA THR A 93 5.69 -12.04 2.89
C THR A 93 6.44 -11.49 1.67
N ASN A 94 6.34 -10.19 1.42
CA ASN A 94 7.05 -9.55 0.33
C ASN A 94 8.56 -9.59 0.53
N ILE A 95 9.05 -9.29 1.73
CA ILE A 95 10.49 -9.30 2.03
C ILE A 95 11.06 -10.72 1.90
N GLU A 96 10.36 -11.74 2.41
CA GLU A 96 10.82 -13.12 2.29
C GLU A 96 10.91 -13.58 0.83
N LYS A 97 9.93 -13.21 0.02
CA LYS A 97 9.97 -13.47 -1.42
C LYS A 97 11.18 -12.81 -2.09
N LEU A 98 11.45 -11.55 -1.75
CA LEU A 98 12.59 -10.82 -2.32
C LEU A 98 13.94 -11.39 -1.84
N ARG A 99 14.04 -11.85 -0.59
CA ARG A 99 15.23 -12.51 -0.07
C ARG A 99 15.53 -13.80 -0.82
N ALA A 100 14.50 -14.59 -1.11
CA ALA A 100 14.65 -15.82 -1.88
C ALA A 100 15.12 -15.55 -3.30
N ARG A 101 14.56 -14.50 -3.93
CA ARG A 101 14.90 -14.12 -5.30
C ARG A 101 16.27 -13.45 -5.39
N TYR A 102 16.58 -12.57 -4.45
CA TYR A 102 17.79 -11.73 -4.44
C TYR A 102 18.47 -11.80 -3.06
N PRO A 103 19.11 -12.93 -2.71
CA PRO A 103 19.67 -13.10 -1.36
C PRO A 103 20.75 -12.07 -0.98
N SER A 104 21.43 -11.48 -1.98
CA SER A 104 22.49 -10.50 -1.77
C SER A 104 22.14 -9.10 -2.35
N GLY A 105 20.84 -8.81 -2.54
CA GLY A 105 20.37 -7.60 -3.19
C GLY A 105 20.06 -7.84 -4.68
N PHE A 106 19.59 -6.82 -5.36
CA PHE A 106 19.15 -6.96 -6.74
C PHE A 106 20.30 -7.39 -7.67
N GLU A 107 20.03 -8.41 -8.49
CA GLU A 107 20.91 -8.88 -9.57
C GLU A 107 20.06 -9.06 -10.83
N ALA A 108 20.45 -8.36 -11.91
CA ALA A 108 19.70 -8.37 -13.17
C ALA A 108 19.56 -9.78 -13.75
N GLU A 109 20.61 -10.61 -13.63
CA GLU A 109 20.57 -11.97 -14.13
C GLU A 109 19.51 -12.83 -13.43
N ARG A 110 19.36 -12.65 -12.13
CA ARG A 110 18.30 -13.35 -11.38
C ARG A 110 16.91 -12.90 -11.79
N SER A 111 16.74 -11.65 -12.17
CA SER A 111 15.49 -11.13 -12.70
C SER A 111 15.16 -11.72 -14.07
N LEU A 112 16.16 -11.85 -14.94
CA LEU A 112 16.00 -12.41 -16.29
C LEU A 112 15.74 -13.91 -16.27
N HIS A 113 16.26 -14.64 -15.28
CA HIS A 113 16.17 -16.09 -15.16
C HIS A 113 15.33 -16.52 -13.95
N ARG A 114 14.18 -15.89 -13.77
CA ARG A 114 13.25 -16.23 -12.68
C ARG A 114 12.72 -17.65 -12.84
N LYS A 115 12.67 -18.35 -11.71
CA LYS A 115 12.03 -19.68 -11.67
C LYS A 115 10.52 -19.51 -11.60
N PRO A 116 9.73 -20.50 -12.06
CA PRO A 116 8.26 -20.41 -12.00
C PRO A 116 7.69 -20.19 -10.60
N ASP A 117 8.41 -20.62 -9.57
CA ASP A 117 7.97 -20.53 -8.17
C ASP A 117 8.47 -19.28 -7.43
N ASP A 118 9.12 -18.35 -8.13
CA ASP A 118 9.73 -17.15 -7.53
C ASP A 118 8.75 -15.98 -7.35
N ASP A 119 7.47 -16.24 -7.36
CA ASP A 119 6.44 -15.19 -7.20
C ASP A 119 6.23 -14.78 -5.75
#